data_dc3ff728c3d5f272b130069c2625d566
#
_entry.id   dc3ff728c3d5f272b130069c2625d566
#
_cell.length_a   1.000
_cell.length_b   1.000
_cell.length_c   1.000
_cell.angle_alpha   90.00
_cell.angle_beta   90.00
_cell.angle_gamma   90.00
#
_symmetry.space_group_name_H-M   'P 1'
#
loop_
_entity.id
_entity.type
_entity.pdbx_description
1 polymer ?
#
loop_
_entity_poly.entity_id
_entity_poly.type
_entity_poly.pdbx_seq_one_letter_code
_entity_poly.pdbx_strand_id
1 'polypeptide(L)'
;METIGEMYGVNGKKFRRQYKKSLSDFKNWKQKSHAEDYILFPENCSENLSLDEVALSEGELYTVLTSKTARGRKGSIVAIIKGTKSENIIGKLLKIGRKLRQKVKEITLDMAGSMKLIAKISFPNAVQVIDRFHVQKLATEAVQELRIKHRWEAIDLENEILKQAKDKKSKLEIEVFENGDTRKQLLARSRYLLYKSMEKWTQSQKLRAKILFREYLDLEVAYNLSDGLRKIYNQNITKSAAMLKLAHWFKDIEESGFKSFTILKNTITNHYNTILNYFETRSTNASAESFNAKIKNFRLQLRGVKDKAFFLFRLSQIFA
;
A
#
# COMPACT_ATOMS: atom_id res chain seq x y z
N MET A 1 16.52 21.64 12.72
CA MET A 1 16.65 23.00 13.28
C MET A 1 17.19 22.96 14.72
N GLU A 2 16.71 22.06 15.58
CA GLU A 2 17.28 21.90 16.94
C GLU A 2 18.74 21.47 16.86
N THR A 3 19.07 20.42 16.08
CA THR A 3 20.45 19.97 15.85
C THR A 3 21.37 21.07 15.30
N ILE A 4 20.86 21.87 14.36
CA ILE A 4 21.62 23.02 13.85
C ILE A 4 21.79 24.08 14.95
N GLY A 5 20.75 24.29 15.77
CA GLY A 5 20.81 25.19 16.89
C GLY A 5 21.90 24.78 17.90
N GLU A 6 21.98 23.50 18.22
CA GLU A 6 23.00 22.91 19.09
C GLU A 6 24.39 23.09 18.51
N MET A 7 24.59 22.78 17.20
CA MET A 7 25.90 22.91 16.54
C MET A 7 26.42 24.37 16.51
N TYR A 8 25.55 25.34 16.39
CA TYR A 8 25.92 26.75 16.25
C TYR A 8 25.61 27.61 17.50
N GLY A 9 25.25 26.97 18.64
CA GLY A 9 24.98 27.68 19.89
C GLY A 9 23.76 28.61 19.86
N VAL A 10 22.79 28.35 18.93
CA VAL A 10 21.59 29.18 18.78
C VAL A 10 20.34 28.43 19.22
N ASN A 11 19.36 29.17 19.76
CA ASN A 11 18.11 28.56 20.18
C ASN A 11 17.34 28.01 18.95
N GLY A 12 17.22 26.71 18.86
CA GLY A 12 16.59 26.00 17.73
C GLY A 12 15.14 26.39 17.49
N LYS A 13 14.35 26.73 18.54
CA LYS A 13 12.96 27.21 18.41
C LYS A 13 12.91 28.62 17.81
N LYS A 14 13.81 29.52 18.25
CA LYS A 14 13.95 30.88 17.68
C LYS A 14 14.39 30.79 16.23
N PHE A 15 15.39 29.95 15.92
CA PHE A 15 15.87 29.72 14.57
C PHE A 15 14.79 29.18 13.63
N ARG A 16 14.01 28.20 14.07
CA ARG A 16 12.87 27.67 13.30
C ARG A 16 11.84 28.76 12.98
N ARG A 17 11.56 29.65 13.92
CA ARG A 17 10.62 30.76 13.74
C ARG A 17 11.14 31.78 12.74
N GLN A 18 12.42 32.14 12.84
CA GLN A 18 13.10 33.03 11.90
C GLN A 18 13.18 32.42 10.50
N TYR A 19 13.51 31.13 10.38
CA TYR A 19 13.52 30.43 9.11
C TYR A 19 12.14 30.49 8.43
N LYS A 20 11.06 30.20 9.13
CA LYS A 20 9.70 30.27 8.58
C LYS A 20 9.33 31.68 8.15
N LYS A 21 9.67 32.69 8.97
CA LYS A 21 9.22 34.10 8.79
C LYS A 21 10.06 34.88 7.78
N SER A 22 11.38 34.67 7.76
CA SER A 22 12.30 35.59 7.10
C SER A 22 13.32 34.92 6.18
N LEU A 23 13.74 33.69 6.45
CA LEU A 23 14.81 33.02 5.71
C LEU A 23 14.27 32.08 4.62
N SER A 24 13.03 31.64 4.72
CA SER A 24 12.37 30.87 3.67
C SER A 24 11.42 31.75 2.88
N ASP A 25 11.19 31.42 1.62
CA ASP A 25 10.22 32.15 0.78
C ASP A 25 8.76 31.82 1.07
N PHE A 26 8.47 31.19 2.22
CA PHE A 26 7.12 30.78 2.59
C PHE A 26 6.15 31.97 2.65
N LYS A 27 6.62 33.16 3.05
CA LYS A 27 5.79 34.38 3.10
C LYS A 27 5.24 34.72 1.72
N ASN A 28 6.06 34.58 0.68
CA ASN A 28 5.77 34.96 -0.71
C ASN A 28 5.31 33.76 -1.56
N TRP A 29 5.16 32.58 -0.95
CA TRP A 29 4.75 31.40 -1.70
C TRP A 29 3.35 31.55 -2.28
N LYS A 30 3.24 31.50 -3.60
CA LYS A 30 1.99 31.76 -4.36
C LYS A 30 0.84 30.84 -3.96
N GLN A 31 1.11 29.62 -3.52
CA GLN A 31 0.09 28.64 -3.15
C GLN A 31 -0.28 28.69 -1.65
N LYS A 32 0.30 29.59 -0.86
CA LYS A 32 0.13 29.65 0.60
C LYS A 32 -1.33 29.79 1.03
N SER A 33 -2.13 30.57 0.32
CA SER A 33 -3.54 30.85 0.67
C SER A 33 -4.46 29.63 0.62
N HIS A 34 -4.12 28.64 -0.20
CA HIS A 34 -4.92 27.43 -0.38
C HIS A 34 -4.14 26.12 -0.10
N ALA A 35 -2.92 26.23 0.44
CA ALA A 35 -2.03 25.08 0.60
C ALA A 35 -2.60 23.99 1.51
N GLU A 36 -3.43 24.35 2.50
CA GLU A 36 -4.07 23.35 3.37
C GLU A 36 -5.17 22.55 2.68
N ASP A 37 -5.73 23.07 1.58
CA ASP A 37 -6.72 22.40 0.75
C ASP A 37 -6.06 21.66 -0.42
N TYR A 38 -5.17 22.34 -1.15
CA TYR A 38 -4.43 21.73 -2.26
C TYR A 38 -3.16 22.49 -2.62
N ILE A 39 -2.20 21.77 -3.24
CA ILE A 39 -1.07 22.34 -3.96
C ILE A 39 -0.95 21.66 -5.32
N LEU A 40 -0.60 22.44 -6.37
CA LEU A 40 -0.49 21.98 -7.75
C LEU A 40 0.83 22.45 -8.38
N PHE A 41 1.47 21.56 -9.13
CA PHE A 41 2.67 21.80 -9.93
C PHE A 41 2.47 21.23 -11.33
N PRO A 42 1.71 21.95 -12.20
CA PRO A 42 1.40 21.47 -13.55
C PRO A 42 2.62 21.18 -14.41
N GLU A 43 3.73 21.88 -14.17
CA GLU A 43 5.01 21.69 -14.85
C GLU A 43 5.62 20.30 -14.66
N ASN A 44 5.29 19.63 -13.56
CA ASN A 44 5.76 18.29 -13.25
C ASN A 44 4.90 17.18 -13.89
N CYS A 45 3.81 17.55 -14.59
CA CYS A 45 2.92 16.60 -15.23
C CYS A 45 3.64 15.88 -16.38
N SER A 46 3.94 14.59 -16.19
CA SER A 46 4.60 13.72 -17.18
C SER A 46 3.60 12.81 -17.89
N GLU A 47 4.05 12.06 -18.88
CA GLU A 47 3.23 11.08 -19.60
C GLU A 47 2.76 9.93 -18.71
N ASN A 48 3.51 9.62 -17.65
CA ASN A 48 3.21 8.52 -16.71
C ASN A 48 3.07 9.05 -15.30
N LEU A 49 1.89 8.92 -14.72
CA LEU A 49 1.55 9.38 -13.39
C LEU A 49 1.18 8.23 -12.45
N SER A 50 1.23 8.49 -11.16
CA SER A 50 0.66 7.64 -10.11
C SER A 50 -0.29 8.46 -9.26
N LEU A 51 -1.46 7.89 -8.96
CA LEU A 51 -2.46 8.44 -8.06
C LEU A 51 -2.57 7.53 -6.83
N ASP A 52 -2.39 8.09 -5.64
CA ASP A 52 -2.38 7.35 -4.38
C ASP A 52 -2.87 8.22 -3.22
N GLU A 53 -3.07 7.62 -2.06
CA GLU A 53 -3.49 8.31 -0.84
C GLU A 53 -2.41 8.26 0.24
N VAL A 54 -2.29 9.35 0.99
CA VAL A 54 -1.38 9.41 2.13
C VAL A 54 -2.02 10.12 3.32
N ALA A 55 -1.83 9.57 4.52
CA ALA A 55 -2.20 10.25 5.75
C ALA A 55 -1.08 11.20 6.20
N LEU A 56 -1.37 12.50 6.29
CA LEU A 56 -0.37 13.51 6.69
C LEU A 56 -0.42 13.85 8.17
N SER A 57 -1.60 14.02 8.75
CA SER A 57 -1.75 14.42 10.16
C SER A 57 -3.07 13.89 10.70
N GLU A 58 -3.08 13.42 11.95
CA GLU A 58 -4.30 13.05 12.70
C GLU A 58 -5.31 12.17 11.93
N GLY A 59 -4.81 11.32 11.02
CA GLY A 59 -5.65 10.50 10.16
C GLY A 59 -6.23 11.22 8.94
N GLU A 60 -5.98 12.51 8.74
CA GLU A 60 -6.41 13.21 7.52
C GLU A 60 -5.72 12.62 6.29
N LEU A 61 -6.54 12.18 5.35
CA LEU A 61 -6.09 11.65 4.07
C LEU A 61 -5.92 12.76 3.04
N TYR A 62 -4.89 12.61 2.24
CA TYR A 62 -4.61 13.44 1.07
C TYR A 62 -4.45 12.58 -0.15
N THR A 63 -5.07 12.98 -1.24
CA THR A 63 -4.82 12.38 -2.56
C THR A 63 -3.57 13.00 -3.16
N VAL A 64 -2.62 12.17 -3.55
CA VAL A 64 -1.32 12.58 -4.09
C VAL A 64 -1.19 12.09 -5.52
N LEU A 65 -0.95 13.03 -6.43
CA LEU A 65 -0.62 12.75 -7.82
C LEU A 65 0.87 12.98 -8.04
N THR A 66 1.58 11.95 -8.47
CA THR A 66 3.04 12.00 -8.68
C THR A 66 3.44 11.68 -10.10
N SER A 67 4.52 12.32 -10.55
CA SER A 67 5.22 12.01 -11.80
C SER A 67 6.13 10.80 -11.59
N LYS A 68 5.90 9.73 -12.35
CA LYS A 68 6.76 8.52 -12.32
C LYS A 68 8.16 8.78 -12.87
N THR A 69 8.27 9.71 -13.82
CA THR A 69 9.52 10.06 -14.47
C THR A 69 10.55 10.62 -13.48
N ALA A 70 10.10 11.38 -12.48
CA ALA A 70 10.96 11.98 -11.47
C ALA A 70 11.46 10.98 -10.40
N ARG A 71 10.89 9.77 -10.32
CA ARG A 71 11.34 8.68 -9.43
C ARG A 71 11.49 9.09 -7.95
N GLY A 72 10.57 9.91 -7.45
CA GLY A 72 10.60 10.40 -6.07
C GLY A 72 11.67 11.46 -5.79
N ARG A 73 12.22 12.12 -6.81
CA ARG A 73 13.14 13.26 -6.72
C ARG A 73 12.38 14.57 -6.94
N LYS A 74 13.08 15.67 -7.12
CA LYS A 74 12.50 16.95 -7.53
C LYS A 74 11.72 16.78 -8.84
N GLY A 75 10.55 17.42 -8.95
CA GLY A 75 9.58 17.21 -10.02
C GLY A 75 8.62 16.02 -9.81
N SER A 76 8.65 15.38 -8.64
CA SER A 76 7.74 14.25 -8.35
C SER A 76 6.33 14.69 -8.02
N ILE A 77 6.14 15.79 -7.32
CA ILE A 77 4.81 16.26 -6.91
C ILE A 77 4.15 16.97 -8.10
N VAL A 78 3.04 16.42 -8.57
CA VAL A 78 2.13 17.09 -9.52
C VAL A 78 0.98 17.75 -8.75
N ALA A 79 0.42 17.04 -7.77
CA ALA A 79 -0.64 17.57 -6.91
C ALA A 79 -0.63 16.88 -5.55
N ILE A 80 -0.97 17.63 -4.49
CA ILE A 80 -1.39 17.09 -3.19
C ILE A 80 -2.70 17.79 -2.84
N ILE A 81 -3.77 17.04 -2.64
CA ILE A 81 -5.12 17.57 -2.45
C ILE A 81 -5.71 16.92 -1.20
N LYS A 82 -6.31 17.72 -0.32
CA LYS A 82 -6.94 17.26 0.91
C LYS A 82 -8.19 16.43 0.60
N GLY A 83 -8.31 15.29 1.25
CA GLY A 83 -9.45 14.37 1.14
C GLY A 83 -9.33 13.37 -0.01
N THR A 84 -10.38 12.57 -0.17
CA THR A 84 -10.48 11.45 -1.13
C THR A 84 -11.77 11.51 -1.97
N LYS A 85 -12.63 12.49 -1.75
CA LYS A 85 -13.87 12.67 -2.51
C LYS A 85 -13.57 13.04 -3.95
N SER A 86 -14.01 12.22 -4.90
CA SER A 86 -13.70 12.36 -6.33
C SER A 86 -14.05 13.72 -6.90
N GLU A 87 -15.20 14.28 -6.55
CA GLU A 87 -15.65 15.59 -7.05
C GLU A 87 -14.69 16.72 -6.68
N ASN A 88 -14.26 16.78 -5.40
CA ASN A 88 -13.29 17.75 -4.94
C ASN A 88 -11.94 17.61 -5.66
N ILE A 89 -11.45 16.38 -5.75
CA ILE A 89 -10.15 16.09 -6.38
C ILE A 89 -10.18 16.46 -7.86
N ILE A 90 -11.23 16.05 -8.57
CA ILE A 90 -11.44 16.39 -9.99
C ILE A 90 -11.44 17.90 -10.18
N GLY A 91 -12.24 18.64 -9.38
CA GLY A 91 -12.32 20.09 -9.47
C GLY A 91 -10.97 20.79 -9.31
N LYS A 92 -10.06 20.26 -8.47
CA LYS A 92 -8.71 20.80 -8.32
C LYS A 92 -7.80 20.39 -9.49
N LEU A 93 -7.85 19.13 -9.92
CA LEU A 93 -7.02 18.64 -11.03
C LEU A 93 -7.39 19.27 -12.37
N LEU A 94 -8.65 19.66 -12.58
CA LEU A 94 -9.08 20.38 -13.77
C LEU A 94 -8.46 21.78 -13.91
N LYS A 95 -7.88 22.35 -12.83
CA LYS A 95 -7.07 23.58 -12.89
C LYS A 95 -5.74 23.37 -13.62
N ILE A 96 -5.27 22.14 -13.75
CA ILE A 96 -4.14 21.80 -14.65
C ILE A 96 -4.62 21.97 -16.09
N GLY A 97 -3.90 22.70 -16.90
CA GLY A 97 -4.27 23.00 -18.28
C GLY A 97 -4.60 21.75 -19.10
N ARG A 98 -5.68 21.79 -19.88
CA ARG A 98 -6.20 20.65 -20.66
C ARG A 98 -5.11 20.00 -21.52
N LYS A 99 -4.25 20.78 -22.17
CA LYS A 99 -3.15 20.29 -23.01
C LYS A 99 -2.17 19.40 -22.23
N LEU A 100 -1.88 19.74 -20.98
CA LEU A 100 -0.99 18.92 -20.12
C LEU A 100 -1.68 17.63 -19.71
N ARG A 101 -2.95 17.71 -19.29
CA ARG A 101 -3.73 16.53 -18.89
C ARG A 101 -3.93 15.53 -20.04
N GLN A 102 -4.07 16.01 -21.28
CA GLN A 102 -4.20 15.19 -22.50
C GLN A 102 -2.88 14.49 -22.91
N LYS A 103 -1.71 15.00 -22.45
CA LYS A 103 -0.41 14.35 -22.70
C LYS A 103 -0.16 13.13 -21.83
N VAL A 104 -0.95 12.96 -20.78
CA VAL A 104 -0.80 11.80 -19.89
C VAL A 104 -1.26 10.56 -20.63
N LYS A 105 -0.37 9.60 -20.78
CA LYS A 105 -0.59 8.32 -21.50
C LYS A 105 -1.01 7.20 -20.55
N GLU A 106 -0.51 7.26 -19.29
CA GLU A 106 -0.77 6.22 -18.32
C GLU A 106 -0.92 6.81 -16.91
N ILE A 107 -1.84 6.23 -16.16
CA ILE A 107 -2.01 6.51 -14.73
C ILE A 107 -2.15 5.20 -13.96
N THR A 108 -1.24 4.98 -13.00
CA THR A 108 -1.32 3.86 -12.07
C THR A 108 -2.09 4.29 -10.82
N LEU A 109 -2.99 3.43 -10.36
CA LEU A 109 -3.89 3.71 -9.24
C LEU A 109 -4.23 2.42 -8.47
N ASP A 110 -4.86 2.56 -7.31
CA ASP A 110 -5.44 1.44 -6.60
C ASP A 110 -6.81 1.01 -7.19
N MET A 111 -7.48 0.07 -6.53
CA MET A 111 -8.77 -0.45 -6.99
C MET A 111 -9.98 0.39 -6.56
N ALA A 112 -9.80 1.51 -5.85
CA ALA A 112 -10.91 2.33 -5.40
C ALA A 112 -11.67 2.96 -6.58
N GLY A 113 -13.00 2.87 -6.56
CA GLY A 113 -13.85 3.43 -7.61
C GLY A 113 -13.69 4.94 -7.76
N SER A 114 -13.43 5.66 -6.67
CA SER A 114 -13.11 7.09 -6.65
C SER A 114 -11.86 7.40 -7.49
N MET A 115 -10.80 6.61 -7.35
CA MET A 115 -9.54 6.78 -8.10
C MET A 115 -9.74 6.57 -9.60
N LYS A 116 -10.53 5.56 -9.99
CA LYS A 116 -10.89 5.33 -11.40
C LYS A 116 -11.65 6.51 -12.01
N LEU A 117 -12.61 7.07 -11.26
CA LEU A 117 -13.39 8.23 -11.71
C LEU A 117 -12.51 9.48 -11.84
N ILE A 118 -11.65 9.74 -10.85
CA ILE A 118 -10.70 10.85 -10.87
C ILE A 118 -9.80 10.75 -12.11
N ALA A 119 -9.19 9.60 -12.34
CA ALA A 119 -8.31 9.37 -13.48
C ALA A 119 -9.04 9.55 -14.82
N LYS A 120 -10.25 8.97 -14.97
CA LYS A 120 -11.04 9.02 -16.20
C LYS A 120 -11.41 10.47 -16.59
N ILE A 121 -11.84 11.28 -15.62
CA ILE A 121 -12.30 12.66 -15.90
C ILE A 121 -11.11 13.61 -16.05
N SER A 122 -10.11 13.48 -15.16
CA SER A 122 -8.98 14.40 -15.17
C SER A 122 -8.00 14.16 -16.29
N PHE A 123 -7.80 12.90 -16.72
CA PHE A 123 -6.80 12.49 -17.72
C PHE A 123 -7.43 11.59 -18.80
N PRO A 124 -8.23 12.17 -19.72
CA PRO A 124 -9.11 11.41 -20.61
C PRO A 124 -8.37 10.48 -21.58
N ASN A 125 -7.12 10.75 -21.90
CA ASN A 125 -6.30 9.94 -22.82
C ASN A 125 -5.46 8.88 -22.08
N ALA A 126 -5.46 8.87 -20.75
CA ALA A 126 -4.61 8.00 -19.99
C ALA A 126 -5.17 6.57 -19.87
N VAL A 127 -4.35 5.59 -20.17
CA VAL A 127 -4.62 4.19 -19.83
C VAL A 127 -4.51 4.03 -18.32
N GLN A 128 -5.56 3.51 -17.69
CA GLN A 128 -5.57 3.24 -16.26
C GLN A 128 -4.98 1.86 -16.00
N VAL A 129 -4.03 1.77 -15.07
CA VAL A 129 -3.37 0.53 -14.66
C VAL A 129 -3.55 0.36 -13.16
N ILE A 130 -4.13 -0.77 -12.75
CA ILE A 130 -4.18 -1.10 -11.31
C ILE A 130 -2.84 -1.66 -10.87
N ASP A 131 -2.33 -1.13 -9.76
CA ASP A 131 -1.09 -1.61 -9.19
C ASP A 131 -1.23 -3.04 -8.68
N ARG A 132 -0.32 -3.90 -9.17
CA ARG A 132 -0.26 -5.31 -8.81
C ARG A 132 -0.11 -5.56 -7.30
N PHE A 133 0.51 -4.62 -6.57
CA PHE A 133 0.69 -4.74 -5.13
C PHE A 133 -0.66 -4.80 -4.40
N HIS A 134 -1.60 -3.94 -4.78
CA HIS A 134 -2.94 -3.94 -4.19
C HIS A 134 -3.71 -5.22 -4.49
N VAL A 135 -3.58 -5.78 -5.70
CA VAL A 135 -4.20 -7.05 -6.06
C VAL A 135 -3.59 -8.21 -5.25
N GLN A 136 -2.25 -8.27 -5.18
CA GLN A 136 -1.54 -9.29 -4.41
C GLN A 136 -1.82 -9.19 -2.90
N LYS A 137 -1.98 -7.98 -2.40
CA LYS A 137 -2.33 -7.73 -1.00
C LYS A 137 -3.66 -8.39 -0.64
N LEU A 138 -4.70 -8.25 -1.47
CA LEU A 138 -5.99 -8.92 -1.21
C LEU A 138 -5.87 -10.45 -1.18
N ALA A 139 -5.08 -11.04 -2.08
CA ALA A 139 -4.84 -12.48 -2.07
C ALA A 139 -4.14 -12.94 -0.78
N THR A 140 -3.21 -12.14 -0.31
CA THR A 140 -2.48 -12.45 0.92
C THR A 140 -3.37 -12.24 2.16
N GLU A 141 -4.24 -11.23 2.15
CA GLU A 141 -5.22 -10.98 3.20
C GLU A 141 -6.22 -12.14 3.30
N ALA A 142 -6.65 -12.73 2.19
CA ALA A 142 -7.50 -13.91 2.17
C ALA A 142 -6.84 -15.12 2.86
N VAL A 143 -5.53 -15.34 2.66
CA VAL A 143 -4.75 -16.35 3.39
C VAL A 143 -4.68 -16.03 4.88
N GLN A 144 -4.47 -14.76 5.24
CA GLN A 144 -4.40 -14.34 6.64
C GLN A 144 -5.73 -14.49 7.36
N GLU A 145 -6.87 -14.32 6.70
CA GLU A 145 -8.20 -14.55 7.26
C GLU A 145 -8.34 -16.01 7.73
N LEU A 146 -7.99 -16.99 6.88
CA LEU A 146 -7.98 -18.40 7.26
C LEU A 146 -7.03 -18.67 8.43
N ARG A 147 -5.79 -18.16 8.36
CA ARG A 147 -4.81 -18.33 9.43
C ARG A 147 -5.32 -17.76 10.77
N ILE A 148 -6.00 -16.62 10.74
CA ILE A 148 -6.54 -15.98 11.93
C ILE A 148 -7.67 -16.82 12.49
N LYS A 149 -8.55 -17.37 11.65
CA LYS A 149 -9.62 -18.28 12.08
C LYS A 149 -9.04 -19.48 12.85
N HIS A 150 -8.11 -20.21 12.25
CA HIS A 150 -7.45 -21.36 12.91
C HIS A 150 -6.71 -20.95 14.19
N ARG A 151 -6.14 -19.74 14.22
CA ARG A 151 -5.48 -19.26 15.43
C ARG A 151 -6.45 -19.04 16.59
N TRP A 152 -7.64 -18.56 16.34
CA TRP A 152 -8.68 -18.42 17.37
C TRP A 152 -9.12 -19.79 17.86
N GLU A 153 -9.39 -20.74 16.98
CA GLU A 153 -9.71 -22.12 17.32
C GLU A 153 -8.61 -22.76 18.21
N ALA A 154 -7.35 -22.54 17.87
CA ALA A 154 -6.23 -23.04 18.68
C ALA A 154 -6.11 -22.34 20.05
N ILE A 155 -6.45 -21.08 20.17
CA ILE A 155 -6.48 -20.35 21.44
C ILE A 155 -7.58 -20.88 22.31
N ASP A 156 -8.77 -21.10 21.77
CA ASP A 156 -9.93 -21.61 22.51
C ASP A 156 -9.65 -23.02 23.02
N LEU A 157 -9.08 -23.89 22.19
CA LEU A 157 -8.64 -25.23 22.59
C LEU A 157 -7.61 -25.19 23.74
N GLU A 158 -6.57 -24.35 23.64
CA GLU A 158 -5.59 -24.21 24.73
C GLU A 158 -6.25 -23.72 26.02
N ASN A 159 -7.20 -22.76 25.94
CA ASN A 159 -7.92 -22.24 27.09
C ASN A 159 -8.78 -23.32 27.76
N GLU A 160 -9.41 -24.18 26.98
CA GLU A 160 -10.19 -25.32 27.51
C GLU A 160 -9.28 -26.34 28.23
N ILE A 161 -8.16 -26.69 27.65
CA ILE A 161 -7.13 -27.58 28.27
C ILE A 161 -6.66 -26.99 29.59
N LEU A 162 -6.33 -25.67 29.63
CA LEU A 162 -5.92 -24.96 30.84
C LEU A 162 -7.01 -25.03 31.94
N LYS A 163 -8.26 -24.80 31.58
CA LYS A 163 -9.40 -24.88 32.52
C LYS A 163 -9.56 -26.27 33.09
N GLN A 164 -9.56 -27.29 32.22
CA GLN A 164 -9.67 -28.67 32.62
C GLN A 164 -8.52 -29.15 33.54
N ALA A 165 -7.27 -28.74 33.23
CA ALA A 165 -6.10 -29.05 34.04
C ALA A 165 -6.24 -28.42 35.45
N LYS A 166 -6.71 -27.18 35.53
CA LYS A 166 -6.96 -26.48 36.81
C LYS A 166 -8.04 -27.15 37.63
N ASP A 167 -9.16 -27.50 37.00
CA ASP A 167 -10.29 -28.14 37.68
C ASP A 167 -9.93 -29.53 38.23
N LYS A 168 -9.14 -30.31 37.46
CA LYS A 168 -8.70 -31.66 37.82
C LYS A 168 -7.40 -31.67 38.67
N LYS A 169 -6.81 -30.51 38.97
CA LYS A 169 -5.47 -30.38 39.63
C LYS A 169 -4.41 -31.27 38.97
N SER A 170 -4.48 -31.45 37.64
CA SER A 170 -3.59 -32.26 36.87
C SER A 170 -2.46 -31.43 36.24
N LYS A 171 -1.34 -32.08 35.86
CA LYS A 171 -0.26 -31.44 35.16
C LYS A 171 -0.76 -30.99 33.79
N LEU A 172 -0.42 -29.75 33.43
CA LEU A 172 -0.73 -29.20 32.11
C LEU A 172 0.18 -29.82 31.05
N GLU A 173 -0.41 -30.45 30.04
CA GLU A 173 0.30 -30.97 28.87
C GLU A 173 -0.26 -30.27 27.62
N ILE A 174 0.54 -29.37 27.03
CA ILE A 174 0.23 -28.74 25.74
C ILE A 174 1.13 -29.40 24.70
N GLU A 175 0.52 -29.83 23.60
CA GLU A 175 1.24 -30.37 22.45
C GLU A 175 2.25 -29.36 21.88
N VAL A 176 3.46 -29.79 21.66
CA VAL A 176 4.56 -29.00 21.08
C VAL A 176 5.09 -29.72 19.85
N PHE A 177 5.15 -29.01 18.71
CA PHE A 177 5.68 -29.55 17.46
C PHE A 177 7.20 -29.64 17.45
N GLU A 178 7.76 -30.33 16.44
CA GLU A 178 9.21 -30.58 16.29
C GLU A 178 10.06 -29.31 16.28
N ASN A 179 9.47 -28.15 15.93
CA ASN A 179 10.13 -26.84 15.91
C ASN A 179 10.02 -26.06 17.23
N GLY A 180 9.44 -26.67 18.27
CA GLY A 180 9.23 -26.05 19.58
C GLY A 180 8.03 -25.10 19.67
N ASP A 181 7.19 -24.99 18.64
CA ASP A 181 5.97 -24.19 18.68
C ASP A 181 4.79 -25.01 19.22
N THR A 182 3.95 -24.41 20.06
CA THR A 182 2.59 -24.92 20.26
C THR A 182 1.72 -24.58 19.04
N ARG A 183 0.53 -25.18 18.92
CA ARG A 183 -0.41 -24.93 17.81
C ARG A 183 -0.71 -23.45 17.63
N LYS A 184 -1.00 -22.73 18.71
CA LYS A 184 -1.22 -21.29 18.73
C LYS A 184 0.01 -20.50 18.30
N GLN A 185 1.21 -20.92 18.75
CA GLN A 185 2.48 -20.27 18.40
C GLN A 185 2.85 -20.52 16.93
N LEU A 186 2.64 -21.72 16.41
CA LEU A 186 2.83 -22.06 15.00
C LEU A 186 2.03 -21.11 14.11
N LEU A 187 0.74 -20.95 14.37
CA LEU A 187 -0.14 -20.05 13.62
C LEU A 187 0.24 -18.57 13.76
N ALA A 188 0.62 -18.12 14.97
CA ALA A 188 1.07 -16.74 15.19
C ALA A 188 2.36 -16.40 14.44
N ARG A 189 3.37 -17.26 14.53
CA ARG A 189 4.71 -17.08 13.94
C ARG A 189 4.73 -17.33 12.43
N SER A 190 3.69 -17.97 11.88
CA SER A 190 3.54 -18.20 10.44
C SER A 190 3.06 -16.97 9.67
N ARG A 191 2.62 -15.91 10.34
CA ARG A 191 2.10 -14.70 9.69
C ARG A 191 2.99 -14.20 8.56
N TYR A 192 4.26 -13.94 8.84
CA TYR A 192 5.16 -13.30 7.88
C TYR A 192 5.68 -14.24 6.78
N LEU A 193 5.76 -15.55 7.03
CA LEU A 193 6.16 -16.49 5.99
C LEU A 193 5.09 -16.59 4.89
N LEU A 194 3.81 -16.50 5.25
CA LEU A 194 2.69 -16.57 4.31
C LEU A 194 2.58 -15.33 3.39
N TYR A 195 3.25 -14.22 3.72
CA TYR A 195 3.40 -13.07 2.83
C TYR A 195 4.48 -13.24 1.77
N LYS A 196 5.42 -14.15 1.98
CA LYS A 196 6.58 -14.36 1.12
C LYS A 196 6.35 -15.52 0.14
N SER A 197 7.03 -15.51 -1.02
CA SER A 197 7.17 -16.71 -1.85
C SER A 197 8.07 -17.72 -1.15
N MET A 198 7.88 -19.01 -1.44
CA MET A 198 8.64 -20.12 -0.84
C MET A 198 10.16 -19.97 -1.02
N GLU A 199 10.59 -19.42 -2.15
CA GLU A 199 11.99 -19.16 -2.49
C GLU A 199 12.68 -18.20 -1.51
N LYS A 200 11.91 -17.30 -0.89
CA LYS A 200 12.39 -16.30 0.05
C LYS A 200 12.31 -16.74 1.52
N TRP A 201 11.92 -17.98 1.78
CA TRP A 201 11.87 -18.50 3.13
C TRP A 201 13.26 -18.89 3.65
N THR A 202 13.55 -18.51 4.90
CA THR A 202 14.69 -19.03 5.64
C THR A 202 14.48 -20.50 5.97
N GLN A 203 15.53 -21.23 6.35
CA GLN A 203 15.41 -22.63 6.77
C GLN A 203 14.41 -22.82 7.90
N SER A 204 14.44 -21.96 8.91
CA SER A 204 13.46 -21.96 10.00
C SER A 204 12.02 -21.74 9.51
N GLN A 205 11.82 -20.87 8.51
CA GLN A 205 10.51 -20.66 7.90
C GLN A 205 10.04 -21.85 7.06
N LYS A 206 10.94 -22.53 6.36
CA LYS A 206 10.62 -23.77 5.61
C LYS A 206 10.16 -24.87 6.54
N LEU A 207 10.88 -25.11 7.66
CA LEU A 207 10.48 -26.09 8.66
C LEU A 207 9.09 -25.76 9.23
N ARG A 208 8.88 -24.50 9.62
CA ARG A 208 7.57 -24.05 10.14
C ARG A 208 6.46 -24.20 9.11
N ALA A 209 6.71 -23.87 7.84
CA ALA A 209 5.74 -24.04 6.77
C ALA A 209 5.37 -25.50 6.54
N LYS A 210 6.35 -26.42 6.59
CA LYS A 210 6.10 -27.87 6.48
C LYS A 210 5.16 -28.37 7.59
N ILE A 211 5.38 -27.95 8.82
CA ILE A 211 4.52 -28.32 9.94
C ILE A 211 3.13 -27.68 9.77
N LEU A 212 3.09 -26.39 9.43
CA LEU A 212 1.85 -25.64 9.24
C LEU A 212 0.94 -26.29 8.20
N PHE A 213 1.50 -26.66 7.05
CA PHE A 213 0.74 -27.22 5.93
C PHE A 213 0.36 -28.69 6.16
N ARG A 214 1.11 -29.43 6.95
CA ARG A 214 0.72 -30.76 7.43
C ARG A 214 -0.52 -30.70 8.35
N GLU A 215 -0.55 -29.70 9.25
CA GLU A 215 -1.62 -29.54 10.22
C GLU A 215 -2.86 -28.82 9.64
N TYR A 216 -2.67 -27.98 8.63
CA TYR A 216 -3.71 -27.12 8.03
C TYR A 216 -3.62 -27.16 6.50
N LEU A 217 -4.19 -28.21 5.90
CA LEU A 217 -4.17 -28.42 4.44
C LEU A 217 -4.89 -27.29 3.69
N ASP A 218 -5.94 -26.73 4.27
CA ASP A 218 -6.66 -25.60 3.70
C ASP A 218 -5.79 -24.31 3.64
N LEU A 219 -4.90 -24.11 4.62
CA LEU A 219 -3.91 -23.02 4.55
C LEU A 219 -2.88 -23.23 3.45
N GLU A 220 -2.49 -24.47 3.16
CA GLU A 220 -1.61 -24.78 2.02
C GLU A 220 -2.29 -24.44 0.70
N VAL A 221 -3.54 -24.87 0.51
CA VAL A 221 -4.33 -24.56 -0.69
C VAL A 221 -4.49 -23.04 -0.85
N ALA A 222 -4.86 -22.33 0.21
CA ALA A 222 -5.01 -20.89 0.18
C ALA A 222 -3.68 -20.16 -0.13
N TYR A 223 -2.58 -20.62 0.45
CA TYR A 223 -1.26 -20.09 0.16
C TYR A 223 -0.88 -20.30 -1.31
N ASN A 224 -1.13 -21.51 -1.85
CA ASN A 224 -0.85 -21.84 -3.25
C ASN A 224 -1.67 -20.99 -4.21
N LEU A 225 -2.93 -20.69 -3.91
CA LEU A 225 -3.74 -19.75 -4.68
C LEU A 225 -3.13 -18.34 -4.69
N SER A 226 -2.71 -17.83 -3.52
CA SER A 226 -2.06 -16.52 -3.41
C SER A 226 -0.71 -16.46 -4.14
N ASP A 227 0.10 -17.52 -4.04
CA ASP A 227 1.39 -17.64 -4.73
C ASP A 227 1.22 -17.85 -6.24
N GLY A 228 0.18 -18.54 -6.67
CA GLY A 228 -0.22 -18.70 -8.07
C GLY A 228 -0.46 -17.34 -8.74
N LEU A 229 -1.24 -16.46 -8.08
CA LEU A 229 -1.46 -15.10 -8.56
C LEU A 229 -0.14 -14.31 -8.66
N ARG A 230 0.73 -14.42 -7.65
CA ARG A 230 2.07 -13.80 -7.65
C ARG A 230 2.92 -14.29 -8.83
N LYS A 231 2.89 -15.58 -9.12
CA LYS A 231 3.61 -16.18 -10.25
C LYS A 231 3.09 -15.65 -11.58
N ILE A 232 1.77 -15.51 -11.75
CA ILE A 232 1.19 -14.90 -12.97
C ILE A 232 1.74 -13.48 -13.16
N TYR A 233 1.71 -12.64 -12.14
CA TYR A 233 2.23 -11.27 -12.21
C TYR A 233 3.74 -11.17 -12.45
N ASN A 234 4.52 -12.15 -12.02
CA ASN A 234 5.98 -12.15 -12.19
C ASN A 234 6.42 -12.61 -13.58
N GLN A 235 5.56 -13.31 -14.31
CA GLN A 235 5.89 -13.77 -15.66
C GLN A 235 5.87 -12.64 -16.68
N ASN A 236 6.85 -12.62 -17.58
CA ASN A 236 6.83 -11.70 -18.72
C ASN A 236 5.99 -12.29 -19.84
N ILE A 237 4.68 -12.07 -19.80
CA ILE A 237 3.68 -12.61 -20.70
C ILE A 237 2.83 -11.50 -21.29
N THR A 238 2.23 -11.79 -22.44
CA THR A 238 1.27 -10.90 -23.09
C THR A 238 -0.03 -10.81 -22.30
N LYS A 239 -0.82 -9.76 -22.56
CA LYS A 239 -2.14 -9.59 -21.97
C LYS A 239 -3.06 -10.79 -22.21
N SER A 240 -3.06 -11.33 -23.45
CA SER A 240 -3.87 -12.51 -23.80
C SER A 240 -3.44 -13.76 -23.01
N ALA A 241 -2.13 -13.99 -22.86
CA ALA A 241 -1.64 -15.09 -22.04
C ALA A 241 -1.99 -14.91 -20.55
N ALA A 242 -1.94 -13.67 -20.06
CA ALA A 242 -2.37 -13.36 -18.69
C ALA A 242 -3.87 -13.60 -18.49
N MET A 243 -4.72 -13.26 -19.47
CA MET A 243 -6.15 -13.57 -19.44
C MET A 243 -6.41 -15.06 -19.26
N LEU A 244 -5.74 -15.90 -20.05
CA LEU A 244 -5.88 -17.36 -19.95
C LEU A 244 -5.43 -17.88 -18.59
N LYS A 245 -4.27 -17.43 -18.08
CA LYS A 245 -3.77 -17.84 -16.76
C LYS A 245 -4.68 -17.40 -15.61
N LEU A 246 -5.25 -16.20 -15.71
CA LEU A 246 -6.23 -15.74 -14.71
C LEU A 246 -7.54 -16.55 -14.78
N ALA A 247 -7.98 -16.98 -15.97
CA ALA A 247 -9.14 -17.83 -16.10
C ALA A 247 -8.93 -19.20 -15.43
N HIS A 248 -7.77 -19.84 -15.61
CA HIS A 248 -7.40 -21.06 -14.89
C HIS A 248 -7.35 -20.82 -13.37
N TRP A 249 -6.72 -19.74 -12.95
CA TRP A 249 -6.64 -19.39 -11.52
C TRP A 249 -8.04 -19.12 -10.92
N PHE A 250 -8.98 -18.55 -11.67
CA PHE A 250 -10.37 -18.39 -11.23
C PHE A 250 -11.07 -19.73 -11.02
N LYS A 251 -10.80 -20.72 -11.90
CA LYS A 251 -11.30 -22.08 -11.74
C LYS A 251 -10.75 -22.72 -10.46
N ASP A 252 -9.44 -22.58 -10.20
CA ASP A 252 -8.82 -23.09 -8.97
C ASP A 252 -9.47 -22.48 -7.71
N ILE A 253 -9.85 -21.20 -7.76
CA ILE A 253 -10.60 -20.55 -6.67
C ILE A 253 -11.97 -21.16 -6.49
N GLU A 254 -12.71 -21.39 -7.58
CA GLU A 254 -14.05 -21.99 -7.53
C GLU A 254 -14.00 -23.39 -6.91
N GLU A 255 -13.03 -24.20 -7.33
CA GLU A 255 -12.81 -25.54 -6.82
C GLU A 255 -12.40 -25.56 -5.34
N SER A 256 -11.69 -24.54 -4.87
CA SER A 256 -11.25 -24.42 -3.47
C SER A 256 -12.39 -24.15 -2.49
N GLY A 257 -13.50 -23.56 -2.93
CA GLY A 257 -14.65 -23.20 -2.11
C GLY A 257 -14.39 -22.08 -1.06
N PHE A 258 -13.23 -21.41 -1.08
CA PHE A 258 -12.92 -20.36 -0.11
C PHE A 258 -13.68 -19.05 -0.39
N LYS A 259 -14.53 -18.65 0.55
CA LYS A 259 -15.33 -17.43 0.44
C LYS A 259 -14.48 -16.17 0.25
N SER A 260 -13.37 -16.03 0.97
CA SER A 260 -12.46 -14.89 0.86
C SER A 260 -11.83 -14.79 -0.53
N PHE A 261 -11.44 -15.91 -1.15
CA PHE A 261 -10.94 -15.95 -2.51
C PHE A 261 -12.03 -15.73 -3.56
N THR A 262 -13.26 -16.14 -3.31
CA THR A 262 -14.41 -15.80 -4.18
C THR A 262 -14.66 -14.29 -4.21
N ILE A 263 -14.57 -13.62 -3.07
CA ILE A 263 -14.64 -12.14 -2.99
C ILE A 263 -13.52 -11.49 -3.78
N LEU A 264 -12.30 -11.99 -3.64
CA LEU A 264 -11.14 -11.53 -4.41
C LEU A 264 -11.36 -11.72 -5.92
N LYS A 265 -11.81 -12.89 -6.37
CA LYS A 265 -12.15 -13.16 -7.77
C LYS A 265 -13.15 -12.14 -8.32
N ASN A 266 -14.22 -11.86 -7.58
CA ASN A 266 -15.23 -10.87 -7.97
C ASN A 266 -14.62 -9.46 -8.07
N THR A 267 -13.76 -9.10 -7.13
CA THR A 267 -13.04 -7.82 -7.16
C THR A 267 -12.15 -7.71 -8.38
N ILE A 268 -11.38 -8.74 -8.71
CA ILE A 268 -10.55 -8.77 -9.92
C ILE A 268 -11.42 -8.69 -11.19
N THR A 269 -12.54 -9.38 -11.23
CA THR A 269 -13.47 -9.36 -12.36
C THR A 269 -14.04 -7.95 -12.59
N ASN A 270 -14.41 -7.23 -11.54
CA ASN A 270 -14.91 -5.85 -11.63
C ASN A 270 -13.85 -4.86 -12.14
N HIS A 271 -12.57 -5.19 -12.00
CA HIS A 271 -11.45 -4.37 -12.43
C HIS A 271 -10.62 -5.01 -13.57
N TYR A 272 -11.18 -6.03 -14.24
CA TYR A 272 -10.44 -6.94 -15.11
C TYR A 272 -9.57 -6.24 -16.15
N ASN A 273 -10.14 -5.33 -16.95
CA ASN A 273 -9.41 -4.64 -18.01
C ASN A 273 -8.27 -3.76 -17.46
N THR A 274 -8.51 -3.05 -16.36
CA THR A 274 -7.50 -2.17 -15.74
C THR A 274 -6.38 -2.96 -15.05
N ILE A 275 -6.68 -4.15 -14.57
CA ILE A 275 -5.68 -5.09 -14.03
C ILE A 275 -4.84 -5.68 -15.19
N LEU A 276 -5.48 -6.08 -16.27
CA LEU A 276 -4.78 -6.64 -17.44
C LEU A 276 -3.88 -5.64 -18.15
N ASN A 277 -4.15 -4.34 -18.07
CA ASN A 277 -3.27 -3.29 -18.62
C ASN A 277 -1.86 -3.33 -18.00
N TYR A 278 -1.71 -3.85 -16.78
CA TYR A 278 -0.39 -4.09 -16.19
C TYR A 278 0.51 -4.97 -17.07
N PHE A 279 -0.04 -5.96 -17.77
CA PHE A 279 0.75 -6.89 -18.59
C PHE A 279 1.26 -6.28 -19.90
N GLU A 280 0.72 -5.13 -20.29
CA GLU A 280 1.21 -4.37 -21.45
C GLU A 280 2.37 -3.45 -21.08
N THR A 281 2.26 -2.74 -19.94
CA THR A 281 3.20 -1.67 -19.58
C THR A 281 4.12 -2.03 -18.42
N ARG A 282 3.80 -3.05 -17.63
CA ARG A 282 4.49 -3.44 -16.39
C ARG A 282 4.55 -2.33 -15.35
N SER A 283 3.63 -1.42 -15.43
CA SER A 283 3.63 -0.22 -14.60
C SER A 283 3.18 -0.52 -13.18
N THR A 284 3.90 0.01 -12.20
CA THR A 284 3.62 -0.17 -10.77
C THR A 284 3.60 1.16 -10.04
N ASN A 285 3.01 1.19 -8.84
CA ASN A 285 3.04 2.35 -7.94
C ASN A 285 4.30 2.40 -7.04
N ALA A 286 5.31 1.55 -7.27
CA ALA A 286 6.52 1.52 -6.44
C ALA A 286 7.17 2.90 -6.25
N SER A 287 7.10 3.76 -7.27
CA SER A 287 7.54 5.16 -7.20
C SER A 287 6.70 5.98 -6.22
N ALA A 288 5.37 5.85 -6.26
CA ALA A 288 4.45 6.54 -5.35
C ALA A 288 4.57 6.00 -3.93
N GLU A 289 4.68 4.69 -3.74
CA GLU A 289 4.90 4.08 -2.42
C GLU A 289 6.21 4.58 -1.79
N SER A 290 7.31 4.59 -2.57
CA SER A 290 8.58 5.16 -2.14
C SER A 290 8.45 6.64 -1.79
N PHE A 291 7.67 7.39 -2.56
CA PHE A 291 7.42 8.81 -2.31
C PHE A 291 6.57 8.99 -1.03
N ASN A 292 5.53 8.22 -0.83
CA ASN A 292 4.72 8.23 0.38
C ASN A 292 5.56 7.88 1.63
N ALA A 293 6.51 6.95 1.51
CA ALA A 293 7.47 6.68 2.59
C ALA A 293 8.36 7.90 2.89
N LYS A 294 8.80 8.66 1.87
CA LYS A 294 9.55 9.91 2.05
C LYS A 294 8.73 10.99 2.76
N ILE A 295 7.44 11.13 2.41
CA ILE A 295 6.52 12.03 3.11
C ILE A 295 6.41 11.64 4.58
N LYS A 296 6.21 10.36 4.88
CA LYS A 296 6.12 9.83 6.24
C LYS A 296 7.41 10.09 7.03
N ASN A 297 8.57 9.82 6.44
CA ASN A 297 9.87 10.07 7.06
C ASN A 297 10.09 11.57 7.31
N PHE A 298 9.74 12.42 6.36
CA PHE A 298 9.83 13.88 6.53
C PHE A 298 8.94 14.38 7.66
N ARG A 299 7.73 13.83 7.78
CA ARG A 299 6.82 14.08 8.91
C ARG A 299 7.44 13.66 10.25
N LEU A 300 8.05 12.48 10.32
CA LEU A 300 8.71 11.98 11.54
C LEU A 300 9.86 12.89 11.97
N GLN A 301 10.71 13.34 11.04
CA GLN A 301 11.79 14.30 11.32
C GLN A 301 11.29 15.63 11.88
N LEU A 302 10.04 16.01 11.57
CA LEU A 302 9.41 17.23 12.11
C LEU A 302 8.62 16.98 13.40
N ARG A 303 8.62 15.76 13.93
CA ARG A 303 7.82 15.34 15.09
C ARG A 303 6.33 15.65 14.90
N GLY A 304 5.81 15.37 13.72
CA GLY A 304 4.42 15.61 13.33
C GLY A 304 4.23 16.87 12.47
N VAL A 305 2.99 17.12 12.11
CA VAL A 305 2.60 18.25 11.23
C VAL A 305 1.70 19.20 12.04
N LYS A 306 2.31 20.19 12.69
CA LYS A 306 1.56 21.24 13.42
C LYS A 306 1.06 22.36 12.51
N ASP A 307 1.81 22.65 11.45
CA ASP A 307 1.55 23.70 10.47
C ASP A 307 1.55 23.08 9.08
N LYS A 308 0.37 22.77 8.59
CA LYS A 308 0.17 22.01 7.35
C LYS A 308 0.68 22.79 6.13
N ALA A 309 0.35 24.07 6.04
CA ALA A 309 0.78 24.91 4.91
C ALA A 309 2.32 25.00 4.85
N PHE A 310 2.99 25.21 5.98
CA PHE A 310 4.44 25.26 6.01
C PHE A 310 5.09 23.89 5.76
N PHE A 311 4.47 22.82 6.22
CA PHE A 311 4.92 21.46 5.91
C PHE A 311 4.86 21.20 4.41
N LEU A 312 3.74 21.49 3.76
CA LEU A 312 3.54 21.31 2.33
C LEU A 312 4.46 22.21 1.49
N PHE A 313 4.69 23.46 1.95
CA PHE A 313 5.70 24.33 1.36
C PHE A 313 7.09 23.68 1.38
N ARG A 314 7.56 23.19 2.53
CA ARG A 314 8.86 22.54 2.62
C ARG A 314 8.95 21.27 1.79
N LEU A 315 7.89 20.48 1.75
CA LEU A 315 7.81 19.29 0.94
C LEU A 315 7.92 19.64 -0.55
N SER A 316 7.25 20.71 -1.00
CA SER A 316 7.31 21.16 -2.37
C SER A 316 8.71 21.67 -2.76
N GLN A 317 9.43 22.37 -1.87
CA GLN A 317 10.80 22.80 -2.14
C GLN A 317 11.78 21.64 -2.41
N ILE A 318 11.48 20.46 -1.88
CA ILE A 318 12.32 19.27 -2.03
C ILE A 318 11.89 18.45 -3.27
N PHE A 319 10.60 18.36 -3.53
CA PHE A 319 10.04 17.34 -4.44
C PHE A 319 9.16 17.89 -5.58
N ALA A 320 8.84 19.17 -5.59
CA ALA A 320 8.16 19.80 -6.71
C ALA A 320 9.10 20.47 -7.72
#